data_37de3c2f139a03997b4cd05d96013f81
#
_entry.id   37de3c2f139a03997b4cd05d96013f81
#
_cell.length_a   1.000
_cell.length_b   1.000
_cell.length_c   1.000
_cell.angle_alpha   90.00
_cell.angle_beta   90.00
_cell.angle_gamma   90.00
#
_symmetry.space_group_name_H-M   'P 1'
#
loop_
_entity.id
_entity.type
_entity.pdbx_description
1 polymer ?
#
loop_
_entity_poly.entity_id
_entity_poly.type
_entity_poly.pdbx_seq_one_letter_code
_entity_poly.pdbx_strand_id
1 'polypeptide(L)'
;MSNLLSVIVNQNGYEYDIHSLVKAFYPAQDVKVFVPDSDEKDIVSSDEGLPDLKIDFEPEMIRMSIVDGGRGRTDFGGYKVELEDGMDRPHIKNCLKKLIYTALSEHTGRQLPWGTLTGIRPTKIPMTMMEEDVSDEEIMQYMQDTYLISKEKGELAIEIARREKALLDTLHYEDGYSLYIGIPFCPTTCLYCSFTSYPIFSWEKRVSEYLTALEKEIDFVSSFYRDKILDTIYIGGGTPTTLKAPELERLLSYIEAKLDLSHLQEFTVEAGRADSITRDKLEVLRKHGVTRISVNPQTMNQKTLDLIGRRHTGAGKGSICPCKRGRIYQY
;
A
#
# COMPACT_ATOMS: atom_id res chain seq x y z
N MET A 1 13.98 26.26 -8.78
CA MET A 1 13.44 26.39 -10.14
C MET A 1 12.20 25.54 -10.15
N SER A 2 11.05 26.06 -10.55
CA SER A 2 9.88 25.24 -10.78
C SER A 2 10.23 24.23 -11.88
N ASN A 3 9.69 23.05 -11.81
CA ASN A 3 9.93 21.96 -12.75
C ASN A 3 8.55 21.45 -13.19
N LEU A 4 7.70 22.39 -13.59
CA LEU A 4 6.31 22.18 -13.87
C LEU A 4 6.13 21.55 -15.24
N LEU A 5 5.37 20.45 -15.30
CA LEU A 5 4.83 19.84 -16.51
C LEU A 5 3.31 20.06 -16.51
N SER A 6 2.82 20.73 -17.54
CA SER A 6 1.41 21.09 -17.70
C SER A 6 0.68 20.09 -18.58
N VAL A 7 -0.50 19.69 -18.13
CA VAL A 7 -1.44 18.87 -18.90
C VAL A 7 -2.77 19.61 -18.97
N ILE A 8 -3.26 19.82 -20.17
CA ILE A 8 -4.54 20.50 -20.43
C ILE A 8 -5.54 19.44 -20.89
N VAL A 9 -6.69 19.36 -20.25
CA VAL A 9 -7.77 18.46 -20.62
C VAL A 9 -9.10 19.21 -20.67
N ASN A 10 -9.91 18.97 -21.69
CA ASN A 10 -11.18 19.66 -21.88
C ASN A 10 -12.37 19.00 -21.18
N GLN A 11 -12.13 17.97 -20.36
CA GLN A 11 -13.19 17.23 -19.64
C GLN A 11 -12.81 16.95 -18.20
N ASN A 12 -13.73 17.29 -17.28
CA ASN A 12 -13.61 17.05 -15.84
C ASN A 12 -13.70 15.56 -15.45
N GLY A 13 -13.09 15.22 -14.31
CA GLY A 13 -13.27 13.94 -13.65
C GLY A 13 -12.25 12.87 -14.02
N TYR A 14 -11.21 13.21 -14.81
CA TYR A 14 -10.10 12.33 -15.18
C TYR A 14 -8.75 12.85 -14.67
N GLU A 15 -8.71 13.98 -13.98
CA GLU A 15 -7.50 14.70 -13.58
C GLU A 15 -6.57 13.83 -12.73
N TYR A 16 -7.11 13.08 -11.78
CA TYR A 16 -6.32 12.18 -10.94
C TYR A 16 -5.66 11.06 -11.75
N ASP A 17 -6.39 10.45 -12.68
CA ASP A 17 -5.88 9.36 -13.51
C ASP A 17 -4.80 9.83 -14.46
N ILE A 18 -5.01 11.01 -15.08
CA ILE A 18 -4.04 11.67 -15.95
C ILE A 18 -2.79 12.02 -15.15
N HIS A 19 -2.94 12.74 -14.03
CA HIS A 19 -1.84 13.15 -13.18
C HIS A 19 -0.99 11.95 -12.74
N SER A 20 -1.64 10.89 -12.23
CA SER A 20 -0.95 9.71 -11.69
C SER A 20 -0.11 9.01 -12.75
N LEU A 21 -0.62 8.89 -13.97
CA LEU A 21 0.09 8.23 -15.06
C LEU A 21 1.20 9.10 -15.64
N VAL A 22 0.95 10.39 -15.87
CA VAL A 22 1.99 11.33 -16.32
C VAL A 22 3.11 11.43 -15.30
N LYS A 23 2.79 11.50 -14.01
CA LYS A 23 3.76 11.53 -12.92
C LYS A 23 4.64 10.26 -12.88
N ALA A 24 4.11 9.11 -13.28
CA ALA A 24 4.90 7.87 -13.37
C ALA A 24 5.95 7.93 -14.49
N PHE A 25 5.67 8.63 -15.59
CA PHE A 25 6.66 8.90 -16.64
C PHE A 25 7.63 10.01 -16.28
N TYR A 26 7.18 11.02 -15.54
CA TYR A 26 7.96 12.20 -15.13
C TYR A 26 8.06 12.32 -13.60
N PRO A 27 8.73 11.39 -12.91
CA PRO A 27 8.70 11.33 -11.44
C PRO A 27 9.39 12.53 -10.75
N ALA A 28 10.30 13.22 -11.44
CA ALA A 28 11.02 14.38 -10.90
C ALA A 28 10.28 15.71 -11.11
N GLN A 29 9.29 15.76 -12.01
CA GLN A 29 8.56 16.96 -12.38
C GLN A 29 7.36 17.17 -11.46
N ASP A 30 6.96 18.44 -11.29
CA ASP A 30 5.68 18.80 -10.69
C ASP A 30 4.61 18.81 -11.79
N VAL A 31 3.74 17.80 -11.78
CA VAL A 31 2.70 17.62 -12.81
C VAL A 31 1.43 18.35 -12.37
N LYS A 32 0.89 19.23 -13.23
CA LYS A 32 -0.42 19.86 -13.02
C LYS A 32 -1.34 19.57 -14.19
N VAL A 33 -2.58 19.20 -13.86
CA VAL A 33 -3.65 18.98 -14.83
C VAL A 33 -4.61 20.15 -14.73
N PHE A 34 -4.80 20.85 -15.84
CA PHE A 34 -5.69 22.00 -15.98
C PHE A 34 -6.92 21.58 -16.78
N VAL A 35 -8.10 21.89 -16.24
CA VAL A 35 -9.36 21.78 -16.96
C VAL A 35 -9.85 23.21 -17.19
N PRO A 36 -9.81 23.73 -18.41
CA PRO A 36 -10.26 25.10 -18.67
C PRO A 36 -11.78 25.21 -18.43
N ASP A 37 -12.18 25.83 -17.33
CA ASP A 37 -13.50 26.41 -17.23
C ASP A 37 -13.53 27.68 -18.05
N SER A 38 -14.71 28.06 -18.55
CA SER A 38 -14.91 29.17 -19.46
C SER A 38 -14.40 30.54 -18.97
N ASP A 39 -14.00 30.64 -17.70
CA ASP A 39 -13.56 31.87 -17.03
C ASP A 39 -12.11 31.84 -16.48
N GLU A 40 -11.37 30.73 -16.53
CA GLU A 40 -9.98 30.70 -16.07
C GLU A 40 -8.99 31.06 -17.19
N LYS A 41 -8.36 32.22 -17.03
CA LYS A 41 -7.34 32.77 -17.95
C LYS A 41 -5.91 32.24 -17.68
N ASP A 42 -5.70 31.41 -16.69
CA ASP A 42 -4.36 31.08 -16.21
C ASP A 42 -3.95 29.63 -16.50
N ILE A 43 -4.00 29.25 -17.79
CA ILE A 43 -3.28 28.04 -18.24
C ILE A 43 -1.79 28.39 -18.28
N VAL A 44 -1.03 27.75 -17.41
CA VAL A 44 0.42 27.93 -17.36
C VAL A 44 1.07 26.82 -18.19
N SER A 45 1.88 27.22 -19.19
CA SER A 45 2.69 26.28 -19.96
C SER A 45 3.74 25.59 -19.10
N SER A 46 4.22 24.45 -19.58
CA SER A 46 5.32 23.72 -18.95
C SER A 46 6.61 24.56 -18.91
N ASP A 47 7.48 24.25 -17.95
CA ASP A 47 8.80 24.89 -17.86
C ASP A 47 9.68 24.52 -19.07
N GLU A 48 10.69 25.35 -19.34
CA GLU A 48 11.60 25.18 -20.48
C GLU A 48 12.22 23.76 -20.49
N GLY A 49 12.13 23.09 -21.64
CA GLY A 49 12.63 21.74 -21.85
C GLY A 49 11.65 20.61 -21.46
N LEU A 50 10.45 20.95 -20.99
CA LEU A 50 9.37 20.00 -20.76
C LEU A 50 8.26 20.16 -21.79
N PRO A 51 7.58 19.05 -22.19
CA PRO A 51 6.48 19.14 -23.15
C PRO A 51 5.22 19.67 -22.49
N ASP A 52 4.41 20.41 -23.25
CA ASP A 52 3.00 20.65 -22.96
C ASP A 52 2.19 19.45 -23.46
N LEU A 53 1.32 18.91 -22.60
CA LEU A 53 0.43 17.82 -22.96
C LEU A 53 -0.99 18.34 -23.10
N LYS A 54 -1.67 17.99 -24.21
CA LYS A 54 -3.06 18.36 -24.42
C LYS A 54 -3.90 17.11 -24.70
N ILE A 55 -5.02 16.99 -24.00
CA ILE A 55 -5.97 15.87 -24.13
C ILE A 55 -7.36 16.46 -24.45
N ASP A 56 -7.89 16.10 -25.59
CA ASP A 56 -9.19 16.57 -26.06
C ASP A 56 -10.15 15.36 -26.17
N PHE A 57 -11.23 15.41 -25.41
CA PHE A 57 -12.38 14.52 -25.55
C PHE A 57 -13.31 15.06 -26.62
N GLU A 58 -13.57 14.27 -27.63
CA GLU A 58 -14.55 14.48 -28.70
C GLU A 58 -15.65 13.41 -28.57
N PRO A 59 -16.82 13.55 -29.20
CA PRO A 59 -17.93 12.59 -29.02
C PRO A 59 -17.58 11.11 -29.29
N GLU A 60 -16.71 10.86 -30.27
CA GLU A 60 -16.37 9.50 -30.72
C GLU A 60 -14.91 9.15 -30.51
N MET A 61 -14.10 10.03 -29.92
CA MET A 61 -12.68 9.76 -29.73
C MET A 61 -12.03 10.63 -28.66
N ILE A 62 -10.87 10.16 -28.17
CA ILE A 62 -9.97 10.98 -27.35
C ILE A 62 -8.70 11.22 -28.17
N ARG A 63 -8.24 12.47 -28.21
CA ARG A 63 -6.98 12.88 -28.84
C ARG A 63 -5.98 13.33 -27.80
N MET A 64 -4.71 13.07 -28.06
CA MET A 64 -3.61 13.58 -27.25
C MET A 64 -2.53 14.15 -28.17
N SER A 65 -2.06 15.36 -27.87
CA SER A 65 -0.90 15.95 -28.51
C SER A 65 0.18 16.28 -27.49
N ILE A 66 1.43 16.17 -27.92
CA ILE A 66 2.63 16.47 -27.15
C ILE A 66 3.39 17.57 -27.89
N VAL A 67 3.58 18.72 -27.24
CA VAL A 67 4.25 19.88 -27.86
C VAL A 67 5.51 20.18 -27.06
N ASP A 68 6.67 19.93 -27.66
CA ASP A 68 7.96 20.26 -27.03
C ASP A 68 8.21 21.77 -27.01
N GLY A 69 8.48 22.33 -25.83
CA GLY A 69 8.74 23.75 -25.57
C GLY A 69 10.07 24.29 -26.08
N GLY A 70 10.83 23.55 -26.91
CA GLY A 70 12.17 23.91 -27.41
C GLY A 70 12.22 24.08 -28.93
N ARG A 71 12.52 25.29 -29.39
CA ARG A 71 12.96 25.67 -30.75
C ARG A 71 12.37 24.90 -31.94
N GLY A 72 11.14 25.16 -32.21
CA GLY A 72 10.39 24.62 -33.34
C GLY A 72 9.37 23.60 -32.84
N ARG A 73 8.10 24.03 -32.84
CA ARG A 73 6.94 23.18 -32.57
C ARG A 73 6.98 21.96 -33.48
N THR A 74 7.50 20.88 -32.99
CA THR A 74 7.25 19.55 -33.53
C THR A 74 6.04 19.02 -32.81
N ASP A 75 4.89 19.13 -33.44
CA ASP A 75 3.69 18.40 -33.04
C ASP A 75 4.02 16.91 -33.30
N PHE A 76 4.44 16.18 -32.25
CA PHE A 76 4.59 14.74 -32.33
C PHE A 76 3.20 14.16 -32.48
N GLY A 77 2.85 13.79 -33.69
CA GLY A 77 1.62 13.32 -34.28
C GLY A 77 0.49 13.00 -33.32
N GLY A 78 -0.70 13.54 -33.62
CA GLY A 78 -1.86 13.39 -32.75
C GLY A 78 -2.19 11.93 -32.47
N TYR A 79 -1.94 11.50 -31.21
CA TYR A 79 -2.40 10.21 -30.75
C TYR A 79 -3.91 10.25 -30.60
N LYS A 80 -4.59 9.16 -30.95
CA LYS A 80 -6.05 9.06 -30.83
C LYS A 80 -6.47 7.67 -30.43
N VAL A 81 -7.59 7.58 -29.74
CA VAL A 81 -8.34 6.36 -29.50
C VAL A 81 -9.82 6.62 -29.80
N GLU A 82 -10.43 5.72 -30.53
CA GLU A 82 -11.85 5.75 -30.85
C GLU A 82 -12.66 5.24 -29.65
N LEU A 83 -13.79 5.84 -29.39
CA LEU A 83 -14.74 5.45 -28.36
C LEU A 83 -15.95 4.80 -29.03
N GLU A 84 -16.35 3.65 -28.55
CA GLU A 84 -17.59 3.01 -29.00
C GLU A 84 -18.81 3.69 -28.37
N ASP A 85 -19.90 3.75 -29.09
CA ASP A 85 -21.15 4.34 -28.59
C ASP A 85 -21.66 3.56 -27.37
N GLY A 86 -22.01 4.27 -26.33
CA GLY A 86 -22.49 3.65 -25.07
C GLY A 86 -21.41 3.11 -24.12
N MET A 87 -20.13 3.36 -24.38
CA MET A 87 -19.07 3.02 -23.41
C MET A 87 -19.32 3.66 -22.04
N ASP A 88 -19.19 2.85 -20.99
CA ASP A 88 -19.23 3.35 -19.62
C ASP A 88 -17.92 4.08 -19.22
N ARG A 89 -17.98 4.81 -18.11
CA ARG A 89 -16.83 5.58 -17.61
C ARG A 89 -15.57 4.74 -17.32
N PRO A 90 -15.63 3.51 -16.76
CA PRO A 90 -14.46 2.65 -16.59
C PRO A 90 -13.77 2.29 -17.90
N HIS A 91 -14.50 1.98 -18.95
CA HIS A 91 -13.95 1.67 -20.27
C HIS A 91 -13.30 2.91 -20.92
N ILE A 92 -13.99 4.07 -20.89
CA ILE A 92 -13.42 5.36 -21.37
C ILE A 92 -12.12 5.68 -20.63
N LYS A 93 -12.08 5.48 -19.31
CA LYS A 93 -10.87 5.66 -18.50
C LYS A 93 -9.72 4.74 -18.93
N ASN A 94 -9.99 3.48 -19.23
CA ASN A 94 -8.97 2.56 -19.71
C ASN A 94 -8.46 2.98 -21.09
N CYS A 95 -9.33 3.42 -22.01
CA CYS A 95 -8.95 3.99 -23.31
C CYS A 95 -8.04 5.21 -23.16
N LEU A 96 -8.43 6.16 -22.32
CA LEU A 96 -7.63 7.35 -22.00
C LEU A 96 -6.25 6.98 -21.47
N LYS A 97 -6.18 6.07 -20.50
CA LYS A 97 -4.91 5.65 -19.87
C LYS A 97 -4.01 4.93 -20.87
N LYS A 98 -4.57 4.10 -21.74
CA LYS A 98 -3.81 3.46 -22.83
C LYS A 98 -3.25 4.50 -23.80
N LEU A 99 -4.05 5.48 -24.19
CA LEU A 99 -3.64 6.57 -25.07
C LEU A 99 -2.45 7.34 -24.47
N ILE A 100 -2.57 7.76 -23.20
CA ILE A 100 -1.50 8.48 -22.49
C ILE A 100 -0.25 7.61 -22.37
N TYR A 101 -0.40 6.34 -22.00
CA TYR A 101 0.71 5.42 -21.86
C TYR A 101 1.47 5.26 -23.18
N THR A 102 0.77 4.98 -24.28
CA THR A 102 1.37 4.79 -25.61
C THR A 102 2.11 6.05 -26.05
N ALA A 103 1.45 7.21 -25.98
CA ALA A 103 2.03 8.49 -26.35
C ALA A 103 3.30 8.82 -25.55
N LEU A 104 3.25 8.68 -24.24
CA LEU A 104 4.38 9.00 -23.37
C LEU A 104 5.48 7.94 -23.44
N SER A 105 5.15 6.66 -23.67
CA SER A 105 6.12 5.60 -23.85
C SER A 105 6.95 5.84 -25.11
N GLU A 106 6.32 6.21 -26.23
CA GLU A 106 7.00 6.53 -27.48
C GLU A 106 7.83 7.81 -27.35
N HIS A 107 7.24 8.87 -26.76
CA HIS A 107 7.92 10.16 -26.60
C HIS A 107 9.16 10.07 -25.68
N THR A 108 9.05 9.35 -24.56
CA THR A 108 10.13 9.26 -23.57
C THR A 108 11.09 8.07 -23.78
N GLY A 109 10.74 7.11 -24.63
CA GLY A 109 11.44 5.83 -24.78
C GLY A 109 11.35 4.93 -23.54
N ARG A 110 10.46 5.23 -22.57
CA ARG A 110 10.31 4.50 -21.31
C ARG A 110 9.10 3.59 -21.35
N GLN A 111 9.23 2.43 -20.72
CA GLN A 111 8.12 1.53 -20.46
C GLN A 111 7.93 1.38 -18.94
N LEU A 112 6.69 1.50 -18.48
CA LEU A 112 6.35 1.26 -17.09
C LEU A 112 5.98 -0.23 -16.92
N PRO A 113 6.65 -0.98 -16.02
CA PRO A 113 6.41 -2.41 -15.90
C PRO A 113 4.97 -2.80 -15.53
N TRP A 114 4.28 -1.92 -14.81
CA TRP A 114 2.86 -2.07 -14.46
C TRP A 114 1.92 -1.40 -15.46
N GLY A 115 2.42 -0.96 -16.62
CA GLY A 115 1.63 -0.35 -17.67
C GLY A 115 0.84 0.87 -17.18
N THR A 116 -0.47 0.83 -17.42
CA THR A 116 -1.39 1.91 -17.02
C THR A 116 -1.87 1.82 -15.57
N LEU A 117 -1.48 0.77 -14.81
CA LEU A 117 -1.91 0.60 -13.42
C LEU A 117 -1.15 1.58 -12.51
N THR A 118 -1.89 2.51 -11.90
CA THR A 118 -1.37 3.50 -10.96
C THR A 118 -2.27 3.57 -9.73
N GLY A 119 -1.66 3.61 -8.52
CA GLY A 119 -2.38 3.83 -7.27
C GLY A 119 -3.33 2.70 -6.83
N ILE A 120 -3.21 1.50 -7.40
CA ILE A 120 -4.01 0.33 -7.05
C ILE A 120 -3.13 -0.86 -6.68
N ARG A 121 -3.73 -1.84 -5.99
CA ARG A 121 -3.13 -3.15 -5.74
C ARG A 121 -3.32 -4.04 -6.98
N PRO A 122 -2.26 -4.30 -7.77
CA PRO A 122 -2.40 -5.01 -9.05
C PRO A 122 -2.92 -6.45 -8.89
N THR A 123 -2.59 -7.11 -7.78
CA THR A 123 -2.99 -8.49 -7.48
C THR A 123 -4.49 -8.67 -7.27
N LYS A 124 -5.24 -7.57 -7.06
CA LYS A 124 -6.70 -7.66 -6.94
C LYS A 124 -7.36 -8.11 -8.25
N ILE A 125 -6.81 -7.71 -9.39
CA ILE A 125 -7.35 -8.07 -10.70
C ILE A 125 -7.31 -9.59 -10.93
N PRO A 126 -6.11 -10.25 -10.90
CA PRO A 126 -6.06 -11.69 -11.04
C PRO A 126 -6.81 -12.44 -9.93
N MET A 127 -6.86 -11.91 -8.69
CA MET A 127 -7.62 -12.51 -7.61
C MET A 127 -9.10 -12.64 -7.97
N THR A 128 -9.73 -11.53 -8.38
CA THR A 128 -11.16 -11.54 -8.77
C THR A 128 -11.41 -12.48 -9.95
N MET A 129 -10.53 -12.47 -10.96
CA MET A 129 -10.69 -13.35 -12.11
C MET A 129 -10.51 -14.84 -11.75
N MET A 130 -9.62 -15.17 -10.79
CA MET A 130 -9.46 -16.53 -10.26
C MET A 130 -10.68 -16.98 -9.44
N GLU A 131 -11.41 -16.07 -8.79
CA GLU A 131 -12.67 -16.36 -8.12
C GLU A 131 -13.80 -16.69 -9.11
N GLU A 132 -13.66 -16.24 -10.37
CA GLU A 132 -14.55 -16.54 -11.50
C GLU A 132 -14.05 -17.74 -12.35
N ASP A 133 -13.08 -18.52 -11.84
CA ASP A 133 -12.47 -19.68 -12.50
C ASP A 133 -11.80 -19.37 -13.87
N VAL A 134 -11.35 -18.13 -14.09
CA VAL A 134 -10.62 -17.74 -15.30
C VAL A 134 -9.20 -18.30 -15.27
N SER A 135 -8.72 -18.82 -16.42
CA SER A 135 -7.38 -19.39 -16.52
C SER A 135 -6.26 -18.35 -16.41
N ASP A 136 -5.07 -18.78 -15.98
CA ASP A 136 -3.90 -17.89 -15.85
C ASP A 136 -3.52 -17.25 -17.21
N GLU A 137 -3.67 -17.97 -18.30
CA GLU A 137 -3.39 -17.50 -19.65
C GLU A 137 -4.35 -16.36 -20.04
N GLU A 138 -5.64 -16.53 -19.76
CA GLU A 138 -6.66 -15.51 -20.03
C GLU A 138 -6.48 -14.29 -19.13
N ILE A 139 -6.16 -14.49 -17.83
CA ILE A 139 -5.83 -13.40 -16.89
C ILE A 139 -4.62 -12.61 -17.42
N MET A 140 -3.55 -13.30 -17.84
CA MET A 140 -2.36 -12.67 -18.39
C MET A 140 -2.70 -11.83 -19.62
N GLN A 141 -3.44 -12.43 -20.56
CA GLN A 141 -3.86 -11.74 -21.79
C GLN A 141 -4.69 -10.50 -21.47
N TYR A 142 -5.68 -10.64 -20.59
CA TYR A 142 -6.51 -9.53 -20.16
C TYR A 142 -5.68 -8.39 -19.53
N MET A 143 -4.75 -8.72 -18.65
CA MET A 143 -3.92 -7.71 -17.98
C MET A 143 -2.96 -7.01 -18.97
N GLN A 144 -2.43 -7.75 -19.95
CA GLN A 144 -1.59 -7.16 -21.00
C GLN A 144 -2.41 -6.29 -21.96
N ASP A 145 -3.55 -6.78 -22.42
CA ASP A 145 -4.38 -6.05 -23.38
C ASP A 145 -5.06 -4.83 -22.76
N THR A 146 -5.53 -4.94 -21.51
CA THR A 146 -6.26 -3.88 -20.86
C THR A 146 -5.36 -2.84 -20.21
N TYR A 147 -4.27 -3.29 -19.58
CA TYR A 147 -3.42 -2.41 -18.75
C TYR A 147 -2.01 -2.25 -19.27
N LEU A 148 -1.63 -2.91 -20.38
CA LEU A 148 -0.29 -2.83 -20.97
C LEU A 148 0.83 -3.18 -20.00
N ILE A 149 0.61 -4.13 -19.10
CA ILE A 149 1.62 -4.57 -18.14
C ILE A 149 2.69 -5.44 -18.83
N SER A 150 3.90 -5.47 -18.24
CA SER A 150 4.92 -6.41 -18.71
C SER A 150 4.55 -7.85 -18.33
N LYS A 151 5.02 -8.81 -19.15
CA LYS A 151 4.83 -10.23 -18.85
C LYS A 151 5.32 -10.61 -17.45
N GLU A 152 6.51 -10.14 -17.07
CA GLU A 152 7.10 -10.39 -15.75
C GLU A 152 6.20 -9.93 -14.60
N LYS A 153 5.57 -8.75 -14.74
CA LYS A 153 4.66 -8.22 -13.72
C LYS A 153 3.32 -8.92 -13.69
N GLY A 154 2.83 -9.38 -14.84
CA GLY A 154 1.65 -10.23 -14.92
C GLY A 154 1.87 -11.57 -14.23
N GLU A 155 2.96 -12.26 -14.54
CA GLU A 155 3.34 -13.52 -13.87
C GLU A 155 3.44 -13.33 -12.35
N LEU A 156 4.10 -12.26 -11.90
CA LEU A 156 4.21 -11.93 -10.47
C LEU A 156 2.84 -11.68 -9.83
N ALA A 157 1.97 -10.91 -10.48
CA ALA A 157 0.63 -10.62 -9.95
C ALA A 157 -0.23 -11.87 -9.81
N ILE A 158 -0.21 -12.75 -10.83
CA ILE A 158 -0.92 -14.03 -10.85
C ILE A 158 -0.38 -14.96 -9.74
N GLU A 159 0.95 -15.09 -9.62
CA GLU A 159 1.56 -15.93 -8.57
C GLU A 159 1.18 -15.45 -7.16
N ILE A 160 1.23 -14.13 -6.91
CA ILE A 160 0.85 -13.56 -5.61
C ILE A 160 -0.64 -13.79 -5.36
N ALA A 161 -1.51 -13.51 -6.34
CA ALA A 161 -2.95 -13.74 -6.20
C ALA A 161 -3.28 -15.20 -5.86
N ARG A 162 -2.62 -16.17 -6.51
CA ARG A 162 -2.79 -17.60 -6.22
C ARG A 162 -2.39 -17.94 -4.78
N ARG A 163 -1.26 -17.38 -4.32
CA ARG A 163 -0.81 -17.58 -2.92
C ARG A 163 -1.77 -16.95 -1.92
N GLU A 164 -2.25 -15.75 -2.21
CA GLU A 164 -3.25 -15.07 -1.38
C GLU A 164 -4.55 -15.88 -1.33
N LYS A 165 -5.06 -16.34 -2.50
CA LYS A 165 -6.27 -17.16 -2.56
C LYS A 165 -6.13 -18.44 -1.72
N ALA A 166 -5.03 -19.16 -1.87
CA ALA A 166 -4.78 -20.38 -1.08
C ALA A 166 -4.75 -20.14 0.44
N LEU A 167 -4.29 -18.97 0.89
CA LEU A 167 -4.34 -18.58 2.30
C LEU A 167 -5.76 -18.18 2.71
N LEU A 168 -6.44 -17.39 1.90
CA LEU A 168 -7.78 -16.92 2.18
C LEU A 168 -8.80 -18.06 2.22
N ASP A 169 -8.65 -19.07 1.36
CA ASP A 169 -9.50 -20.27 1.33
C ASP A 169 -9.43 -21.09 2.65
N THR A 170 -8.45 -20.83 3.53
CA THR A 170 -8.39 -21.45 4.87
C THR A 170 -9.19 -20.70 5.93
N LEU A 171 -9.67 -19.51 5.63
CA LEU A 171 -10.42 -18.68 6.57
C LEU A 171 -11.93 -19.00 6.53
N HIS A 172 -12.59 -18.80 7.65
CA HIS A 172 -14.03 -19.04 7.79
C HIS A 172 -14.80 -17.74 7.47
N TYR A 173 -14.95 -17.39 6.17
CA TYR A 173 -15.52 -16.11 5.75
C TYR A 173 -16.90 -15.77 6.31
N GLU A 174 -17.78 -16.77 6.43
CA GLU A 174 -19.16 -16.55 6.89
C GLU A 174 -19.27 -16.58 8.41
N ASP A 175 -18.50 -17.47 9.05
CA ASP A 175 -18.59 -17.76 10.47
C ASP A 175 -17.36 -17.36 11.28
N GLY A 176 -16.33 -16.86 10.62
CA GLY A 176 -15.09 -16.43 11.22
C GLY A 176 -14.98 -14.93 11.47
N TYR A 177 -13.99 -14.56 12.26
CA TYR A 177 -13.58 -13.17 12.45
C TYR A 177 -12.08 -13.06 12.69
N SER A 178 -11.54 -11.87 12.44
CA SER A 178 -10.16 -11.50 12.75
C SER A 178 -10.17 -10.42 13.82
N LEU A 179 -9.31 -10.57 14.83
CA LEU A 179 -9.22 -9.62 15.94
C LEU A 179 -7.98 -8.75 15.80
N TYR A 180 -8.18 -7.42 15.73
CA TYR A 180 -7.10 -6.45 15.83
C TYR A 180 -7.07 -5.83 17.23
N ILE A 181 -5.89 -5.86 17.88
CA ILE A 181 -5.66 -5.27 19.20
C ILE A 181 -4.65 -4.13 19.04
N GLY A 182 -5.07 -2.90 19.35
CA GLY A 182 -4.22 -1.72 19.22
C GLY A 182 -3.45 -1.42 20.49
N ILE A 183 -2.12 -1.29 20.43
CA ILE A 183 -1.26 -0.80 21.50
C ILE A 183 -0.75 0.59 21.11
N PRO A 184 -1.27 1.69 21.69
CA PRO A 184 -0.99 3.04 21.22
C PRO A 184 0.36 3.59 21.68
N PHE A 185 1.19 2.77 22.32
CA PHE A 185 2.45 3.24 22.91
C PHE A 185 3.64 2.97 21.99
N CYS A 186 4.59 3.92 21.98
CA CYS A 186 5.89 3.78 21.31
C CYS A 186 7.02 4.20 22.26
N PRO A 187 8.27 3.74 22.04
CA PRO A 187 9.41 4.25 22.80
C PRO A 187 9.57 5.76 22.66
N THR A 188 9.39 6.27 21.43
CA THR A 188 9.36 7.69 21.03
C THR A 188 8.52 7.82 19.76
N THR A 189 7.99 9.02 19.48
CA THR A 189 7.32 9.29 18.21
C THR A 189 8.37 9.51 17.09
N CYS A 190 8.25 8.78 15.99
CA CYS A 190 9.10 8.97 14.81
C CYS A 190 8.69 10.25 14.06
N LEU A 191 9.66 10.95 13.46
CA LEU A 191 9.43 12.23 12.77
C LEU A 191 8.32 12.18 11.70
N TYR A 192 8.18 11.06 11.00
CA TYR A 192 7.23 10.86 9.91
C TYR A 192 5.92 10.20 10.32
N CYS A 193 5.75 9.86 11.62
CA CYS A 193 4.62 9.04 12.06
C CYS A 193 3.31 9.83 12.07
N SER A 194 2.32 9.34 11.34
CA SER A 194 0.95 9.85 11.32
C SER A 194 -0.04 8.99 12.11
N PHE A 195 0.42 7.87 12.67
CA PHE A 195 -0.40 6.98 13.48
C PHE A 195 -0.55 7.47 14.93
N THR A 196 -1.57 6.96 15.62
CA THR A 196 -1.72 7.15 17.06
C THR A 196 -0.53 6.51 17.77
N SER A 197 0.40 7.33 18.25
CA SER A 197 1.59 6.88 18.94
C SER A 197 1.93 7.81 20.09
N TYR A 198 1.82 7.28 21.30
CA TYR A 198 2.14 8.02 22.53
C TYR A 198 3.47 7.56 23.10
N PRO A 199 4.43 8.48 23.38
CA PRO A 199 5.69 8.11 24.03
C PRO A 199 5.42 7.46 25.40
N ILE A 200 5.90 6.24 25.59
CA ILE A 200 5.59 5.42 26.78
C ILE A 200 6.00 6.09 28.08
N PHE A 201 7.08 6.87 28.10
CA PHE A 201 7.56 7.53 29.31
C PHE A 201 6.50 8.48 29.94
N SER A 202 5.63 9.06 29.11
CA SER A 202 4.54 9.93 29.60
C SER A 202 3.34 9.14 30.14
N TRP A 203 3.26 7.85 29.81
CA TRP A 203 2.11 7.00 30.09
C TRP A 203 2.43 5.80 30.99
N GLU A 204 3.70 5.61 31.37
CA GLU A 204 4.17 4.42 32.09
C GLU A 204 3.31 4.07 33.33
N LYS A 205 2.88 5.09 34.09
CA LYS A 205 2.02 4.90 35.27
C LYS A 205 0.59 4.48 34.94
N ARG A 206 0.16 4.66 33.67
CA ARG A 206 -1.20 4.38 33.22
C ARG A 206 -1.31 3.15 32.30
N VAL A 207 -0.21 2.49 32.00
CA VAL A 207 -0.22 1.27 31.17
C VAL A 207 -1.10 0.19 31.76
N SER A 208 -1.04 -0.01 33.08
CA SER A 208 -1.89 -1.00 33.77
C SER A 208 -3.38 -0.65 33.68
N GLU A 209 -3.73 0.64 33.76
CA GLU A 209 -5.10 1.12 33.58
C GLU A 209 -5.58 0.86 32.13
N TYR A 210 -4.72 1.13 31.14
CA TYR A 210 -5.00 0.85 29.74
C TYR A 210 -5.25 -0.64 29.50
N LEU A 211 -4.39 -1.52 30.03
CA LEU A 211 -4.57 -2.97 29.92
C LEU A 211 -5.88 -3.44 30.55
N THR A 212 -6.27 -2.86 31.70
CA THR A 212 -7.55 -3.18 32.33
C THR A 212 -8.75 -2.73 31.47
N ALA A 213 -8.64 -1.60 30.76
CA ALA A 213 -9.67 -1.20 29.81
C ALA A 213 -9.74 -2.16 28.61
N LEU A 214 -8.58 -2.54 28.08
CA LEU A 214 -8.47 -3.48 26.96
C LEU A 214 -9.02 -4.88 27.32
N GLU A 215 -8.78 -5.35 28.55
CA GLU A 215 -9.36 -6.60 29.04
C GLU A 215 -10.90 -6.59 29.04
N LYS A 216 -11.53 -5.46 29.34
CA LYS A 216 -12.99 -5.30 29.24
C LYS A 216 -13.49 -5.35 27.80
N GLU A 217 -12.71 -4.80 26.85
CA GLU A 217 -13.03 -4.91 25.44
C GLU A 217 -12.89 -6.36 24.94
N ILE A 218 -11.90 -7.08 25.40
CA ILE A 218 -11.73 -8.53 25.11
C ILE A 218 -12.90 -9.32 25.69
N ASP A 219 -13.37 -9.02 26.91
CA ASP A 219 -14.57 -9.65 27.48
C ASP A 219 -15.82 -9.40 26.64
N PHE A 220 -15.97 -8.18 26.13
CA PHE A 220 -17.07 -7.86 25.21
C PHE A 220 -16.95 -8.67 23.91
N VAL A 221 -15.79 -8.70 23.28
CA VAL A 221 -15.52 -9.48 22.05
C VAL A 221 -15.82 -10.95 22.28
N SER A 222 -15.31 -11.54 23.37
CA SER A 222 -15.54 -12.95 23.74
C SER A 222 -17.04 -13.27 23.87
N SER A 223 -17.82 -12.35 24.43
CA SER A 223 -19.26 -12.53 24.60
C SER A 223 -20.04 -12.35 23.30
N PHE A 224 -19.66 -11.34 22.51
CA PHE A 224 -20.35 -10.96 21.28
C PHE A 224 -20.10 -11.94 20.14
N TYR A 225 -18.86 -12.44 20.01
CA TYR A 225 -18.45 -13.38 18.95
C TYR A 225 -18.32 -14.82 19.44
N ARG A 226 -18.98 -15.20 20.54
CA ARG A 226 -18.87 -16.57 21.11
C ARG A 226 -19.24 -17.70 20.17
N ASP A 227 -20.14 -17.44 19.20
CA ASP A 227 -20.61 -18.39 18.21
C ASP A 227 -19.86 -18.27 16.86
N LYS A 228 -18.75 -17.51 16.83
CA LYS A 228 -17.92 -17.28 15.65
C LYS A 228 -16.52 -17.84 15.85
N ILE A 229 -15.86 -18.21 14.77
CA ILE A 229 -14.51 -18.78 14.76
C ILE A 229 -13.46 -17.67 14.70
N LEU A 230 -12.51 -17.66 15.62
CA LEU A 230 -11.41 -16.70 15.59
C LEU A 230 -10.29 -17.23 14.68
N ASP A 231 -10.16 -16.65 13.50
CA ASP A 231 -9.16 -17.04 12.50
C ASP A 231 -7.80 -16.40 12.72
N THR A 232 -7.75 -15.11 13.06
CA THR A 232 -6.47 -14.41 13.22
C THR A 232 -6.50 -13.40 14.36
N ILE A 233 -5.34 -13.25 15.02
CA ILE A 233 -5.10 -12.15 15.95
C ILE A 233 -3.92 -11.32 15.45
N TYR A 234 -4.11 -10.00 15.41
CA TYR A 234 -3.07 -9.05 15.07
C TYR A 234 -2.95 -7.98 16.17
N ILE A 235 -1.83 -7.97 16.87
CA ILE A 235 -1.52 -6.93 17.85
C ILE A 235 -0.60 -5.91 17.21
N GLY A 236 -1.09 -4.69 17.03
CA GLY A 236 -0.42 -3.61 16.30
C GLY A 236 -0.63 -2.24 16.93
N GLY A 237 -0.61 -1.19 16.11
CA GLY A 237 -0.86 0.20 16.49
C GLY A 237 0.40 1.04 16.54
N GLY A 238 0.85 1.44 17.72
CA GLY A 238 2.12 2.11 17.92
C GLY A 238 3.28 1.13 17.82
N THR A 239 3.61 0.49 18.93
CA THR A 239 4.63 -0.57 18.98
C THR A 239 4.32 -1.51 20.17
N PRO A 240 3.66 -2.64 19.96
CA PRO A 240 3.29 -3.57 21.03
C PRO A 240 4.43 -3.99 21.93
N THR A 241 5.62 -4.20 21.37
CA THR A 241 6.83 -4.53 22.14
C THR A 241 7.39 -3.40 23.00
N THR A 242 6.71 -2.24 23.02
CA THR A 242 6.97 -1.18 24.02
C THR A 242 6.51 -1.62 25.40
N LEU A 243 5.50 -2.44 25.50
CA LEU A 243 5.08 -3.07 26.76
C LEU A 243 6.23 -3.88 27.36
N LYS A 244 6.31 -3.91 28.69
CA LYS A 244 7.27 -4.75 29.40
C LYS A 244 6.86 -6.24 29.32
N ALA A 245 7.80 -7.15 29.51
CA ALA A 245 7.50 -8.58 29.43
C ALA A 245 6.35 -9.03 30.36
N PRO A 246 6.24 -8.57 31.63
CA PRO A 246 5.08 -8.88 32.48
C PRO A 246 3.75 -8.31 31.97
N GLU A 247 3.78 -7.18 31.28
CA GLU A 247 2.59 -6.53 30.68
C GLU A 247 2.12 -7.31 29.45
N LEU A 248 3.06 -7.77 28.61
CA LEU A 248 2.77 -8.69 27.50
C LEU A 248 2.23 -10.02 28.01
N GLU A 249 2.86 -10.61 29.01
CA GLU A 249 2.40 -11.84 29.65
C GLU A 249 0.95 -11.71 30.15
N ARG A 250 0.64 -10.61 30.84
CA ARG A 250 -0.73 -10.32 31.31
C ARG A 250 -1.74 -10.29 30.16
N LEU A 251 -1.44 -9.53 29.11
CA LEU A 251 -2.33 -9.39 27.96
C LEU A 251 -2.54 -10.73 27.24
N LEU A 252 -1.45 -11.44 26.94
CA LEU A 252 -1.52 -12.69 26.18
C LEU A 252 -2.21 -13.80 26.98
N SER A 253 -1.92 -13.93 28.28
CA SER A 253 -2.65 -14.85 29.16
C SER A 253 -4.14 -14.53 29.24
N TYR A 254 -4.51 -13.24 29.21
CA TYR A 254 -5.92 -12.84 29.21
C TYR A 254 -6.63 -13.23 27.92
N ILE A 255 -5.98 -13.02 26.77
CA ILE A 255 -6.48 -13.46 25.45
C ILE A 255 -6.73 -14.99 25.46
N GLU A 256 -5.74 -15.79 25.89
CA GLU A 256 -5.87 -17.24 25.95
C GLU A 256 -6.97 -17.72 26.91
N ALA A 257 -7.20 -17.00 28.00
CA ALA A 257 -8.23 -17.35 28.98
C ALA A 257 -9.66 -17.01 28.50
N LYS A 258 -9.81 -16.08 27.56
CA LYS A 258 -11.10 -15.52 27.17
C LYS A 258 -11.57 -15.91 25.77
N LEU A 259 -10.65 -16.19 24.86
CA LEU A 259 -10.94 -16.49 23.46
C LEU A 259 -10.58 -17.94 23.14
N ASP A 260 -11.38 -18.58 22.29
CA ASP A 260 -11.05 -19.89 21.74
C ASP A 260 -10.04 -19.73 20.59
N LEU A 261 -8.81 -20.19 20.83
CA LEU A 261 -7.71 -20.13 19.88
C LEU A 261 -7.52 -21.44 19.10
N SER A 262 -8.43 -22.41 19.21
CA SER A 262 -8.28 -23.76 18.61
C SER A 262 -8.22 -23.73 17.08
N HIS A 263 -8.83 -22.73 16.45
CA HIS A 263 -8.85 -22.54 15.00
C HIS A 263 -7.92 -21.42 14.49
N LEU A 264 -7.11 -20.85 15.39
CA LEU A 264 -6.27 -19.70 15.06
C LEU A 264 -5.23 -20.04 13.99
N GLN A 265 -5.31 -19.39 12.82
CA GLN A 265 -4.40 -19.57 11.68
C GLN A 265 -3.12 -18.73 11.82
N GLU A 266 -3.26 -17.50 12.32
CA GLU A 266 -2.12 -16.60 12.51
C GLU A 266 -2.30 -15.76 13.79
N PHE A 267 -1.21 -15.69 14.57
CA PHE A 267 -1.07 -14.77 15.69
C PHE A 267 0.14 -13.86 15.45
N THR A 268 -0.12 -12.63 15.00
CA THR A 268 0.93 -11.65 14.69
C THR A 268 1.03 -10.59 15.77
N VAL A 269 2.27 -10.25 16.14
CA VAL A 269 2.58 -9.12 17.03
C VAL A 269 3.59 -8.20 16.35
N GLU A 270 3.27 -6.91 16.22
CA GLU A 270 4.21 -5.92 15.73
C GLU A 270 5.33 -5.66 16.74
N ALA A 271 6.55 -5.80 16.25
CA ALA A 271 7.79 -5.39 16.91
C ALA A 271 8.44 -4.28 16.08
N GLY A 272 7.62 -3.31 15.62
CA GLY A 272 7.96 -2.30 14.63
C GLY A 272 9.16 -1.41 14.96
N ARG A 273 9.62 -1.44 16.22
CA ARG A 273 10.82 -0.75 16.71
C ARG A 273 11.83 -1.77 17.21
N ALA A 274 12.93 -1.94 16.48
CA ALA A 274 14.00 -2.86 16.87
C ALA A 274 14.59 -2.56 18.26
N ASP A 275 14.60 -1.29 18.67
CA ASP A 275 15.06 -0.83 19.99
C ASP A 275 14.07 -1.16 21.14
N SER A 276 12.87 -1.66 20.84
CA SER A 276 11.90 -2.12 21.84
C SER A 276 11.94 -3.63 22.11
N ILE A 277 12.71 -4.38 21.30
CA ILE A 277 12.78 -5.84 21.37
C ILE A 277 13.82 -6.28 22.38
N THR A 278 13.40 -7.13 23.32
CA THR A 278 14.30 -7.78 24.30
C THR A 278 14.05 -9.28 24.31
N ARG A 279 15.01 -10.05 24.83
CA ARG A 279 14.92 -11.51 24.82
C ARG A 279 13.74 -12.04 25.64
N ASP A 280 13.53 -11.48 26.82
CA ASP A 280 12.42 -11.84 27.71
C ASP A 280 11.06 -11.61 27.06
N LYS A 281 10.87 -10.50 26.30
CA LYS A 281 9.66 -10.26 25.54
C LYS A 281 9.46 -11.29 24.43
N LEU A 282 10.51 -11.65 23.70
CA LEU A 282 10.44 -12.70 22.68
C LEU A 282 10.11 -14.07 23.26
N GLU A 283 10.63 -14.37 24.45
CA GLU A 283 10.33 -15.60 25.17
C GLU A 283 8.84 -15.64 25.60
N VAL A 284 8.29 -14.51 26.05
CA VAL A 284 6.86 -14.37 26.35
C VAL A 284 6.02 -14.59 25.10
N LEU A 285 6.31 -13.86 23.99
CA LEU A 285 5.56 -14.02 22.74
C LEU A 285 5.57 -15.48 22.26
N ARG A 286 6.72 -16.14 22.32
CA ARG A 286 6.85 -17.55 21.92
C ARG A 286 6.05 -18.48 22.82
N LYS A 287 6.08 -18.25 24.15
CA LYS A 287 5.34 -19.03 25.14
C LYS A 287 3.84 -19.05 24.85
N HIS A 288 3.30 -17.91 24.41
CA HIS A 288 1.89 -17.72 24.10
C HIS A 288 1.54 -18.00 22.63
N GLY A 289 2.33 -18.78 21.92
CA GLY A 289 1.98 -19.25 20.58
C GLY A 289 1.97 -18.19 19.49
N VAL A 290 2.57 -17.01 19.70
CA VAL A 290 2.72 -16.01 18.65
C VAL A 290 3.50 -16.60 17.47
N THR A 291 2.84 -16.68 16.31
CA THR A 291 3.38 -17.34 15.11
C THR A 291 4.25 -16.41 14.27
N ARG A 292 4.02 -15.09 14.36
CA ARG A 292 4.72 -14.08 13.56
C ARG A 292 5.00 -12.80 14.35
N ILE A 293 6.18 -12.23 14.14
CA ILE A 293 6.50 -10.86 14.57
C ILE A 293 6.93 -10.04 13.36
N SER A 294 6.52 -8.77 13.33
CA SER A 294 6.93 -7.81 12.30
C SER A 294 7.97 -6.86 12.84
N VAL A 295 9.19 -6.88 12.27
CA VAL A 295 10.30 -6.01 12.67
C VAL A 295 10.62 -5.05 11.54
N ASN A 296 10.48 -3.73 11.79
CA ASN A 296 10.64 -2.71 10.77
C ASN A 296 11.90 -1.85 11.04
N PRO A 297 13.03 -2.15 10.39
CA PRO A 297 14.25 -1.33 10.54
C PRO A 297 14.12 0.06 9.91
N GLN A 298 13.20 0.26 8.96
CA GLN A 298 12.93 1.47 8.16
C GLN A 298 14.05 1.82 7.19
N THR A 299 15.30 1.84 7.63
CA THR A 299 16.49 2.09 6.84
C THR A 299 17.70 1.49 7.55
N MET A 300 18.77 1.22 6.78
CA MET A 300 20.08 0.83 7.32
C MET A 300 21.06 2.02 7.39
N ASN A 301 20.63 3.22 6.98
CA ASN A 301 21.43 4.43 7.04
C ASN A 301 21.33 5.07 8.43
N GLN A 302 22.45 5.10 9.18
CA GLN A 302 22.47 5.59 10.55
C GLN A 302 22.06 7.07 10.66
N LYS A 303 22.51 7.93 9.75
CA LYS A 303 22.14 9.36 9.77
C LYS A 303 20.63 9.56 9.61
N THR A 304 20.00 8.73 8.78
CA THR A 304 18.55 8.76 8.60
C THR A 304 17.84 8.23 9.84
N LEU A 305 18.32 7.15 10.47
CA LEU A 305 17.77 6.64 11.73
C LEU A 305 17.81 7.69 12.84
N ASP A 306 18.93 8.38 12.99
CA ASP A 306 19.09 9.45 13.98
C ASP A 306 18.13 10.61 13.72
N LEU A 307 17.99 11.01 12.44
CA LEU A 307 17.07 12.08 12.02
C LEU A 307 15.61 11.76 12.33
N ILE A 308 15.17 10.52 12.06
CA ILE A 308 13.78 10.10 12.27
C ILE A 308 13.48 9.65 13.71
N GLY A 309 14.46 9.72 14.61
CA GLY A 309 14.29 9.40 16.04
C GLY A 309 14.27 7.91 16.37
N ARG A 310 14.98 7.09 15.57
CA ARG A 310 15.14 5.65 15.84
C ARG A 310 16.49 5.35 16.48
N ARG A 311 16.48 4.63 17.62
CA ARG A 311 17.66 4.42 18.47
C ARG A 311 18.43 3.12 18.21
N HIS A 312 18.01 2.30 17.24
CA HIS A 312 18.79 1.11 16.86
C HIS A 312 19.90 1.48 15.87
N THR A 313 20.89 0.60 15.71
CA THR A 313 22.00 0.80 14.78
C THR A 313 21.75 0.12 13.44
N GLY A 314 22.07 0.79 12.33
CA GLY A 314 21.99 0.24 10.97
C GLY A 314 22.99 -0.88 10.70
N ALA A 315 24.07 -0.97 11.48
CA ALA A 315 25.03 -2.06 11.41
C ALA A 315 24.48 -3.27 12.20
N GLY A 316 23.64 -4.08 11.57
CA GLY A 316 23.06 -5.30 12.13
C GLY A 316 24.09 -6.39 12.51
N LYS A 317 25.12 -6.06 13.24
CA LYS A 317 26.04 -7.01 13.81
C LYS A 317 25.46 -7.55 15.14
N GLY A 318 24.72 -8.63 15.05
CA GLY A 318 24.67 -9.61 16.12
C GLY A 318 23.61 -9.46 17.22
N SER A 319 22.62 -8.56 17.12
CA SER A 319 21.63 -8.38 18.20
C SER A 319 20.18 -8.71 17.83
N ILE A 320 19.88 -8.99 16.59
CA ILE A 320 18.52 -9.34 16.17
C ILE A 320 18.52 -10.78 15.70
N CYS A 321 18.05 -11.63 16.57
CA CYS A 321 17.67 -13.01 16.43
C CYS A 321 18.72 -14.11 16.69
N PRO A 322 18.67 -14.77 17.86
CA PRO A 322 19.25 -16.09 18.04
C PRO A 322 18.37 -17.21 17.42
N CYS A 323 17.35 -16.87 16.63
CA CYS A 323 16.45 -17.84 16.02
C CYS A 323 17.08 -18.46 14.78
N LYS A 324 17.90 -19.49 14.94
CA LYS A 324 18.42 -20.30 13.81
C LYS A 324 17.34 -21.10 13.04
N ARG A 325 16.05 -20.98 13.38
CA ARG A 325 14.91 -21.62 12.68
C ARG A 325 13.63 -20.80 12.86
N GLY A 326 13.56 -19.61 12.30
CA GLY A 326 12.32 -18.85 12.22
C GLY A 326 12.34 -18.03 10.93
N ARG A 327 11.30 -18.13 10.12
CA ARG A 327 11.18 -17.34 8.91
C ARG A 327 10.91 -15.90 9.30
N ILE A 328 11.85 -14.99 9.03
CA ILE A 328 11.62 -13.55 9.09
C ILE A 328 11.11 -13.17 7.71
N TYR A 329 9.87 -12.74 7.64
CA TYR A 329 9.33 -12.09 6.43
C TYR A 329 9.58 -10.59 6.55
N GLN A 330 10.45 -10.05 5.67
CA GLN A 330 10.56 -8.62 5.42
C GLN A 330 9.51 -8.24 4.39
N TYR A 331 8.71 -7.23 4.71
CA TYR A 331 7.89 -6.51 3.75
C TYR A 331 8.58 -5.20 3.38
#